data_0c161bbd98f999656524ba667385a5f3
#
_entry.id   0c161bbd98f999656524ba667385a5f3
#
_cell.length_a   1.000
_cell.length_b   1.000
_cell.length_c   1.000
_cell.angle_alpha   90.00
_cell.angle_beta   90.00
_cell.angle_gamma   90.00
#
_symmetry.space_group_name_H-M   'P 1'
#
loop_
_entity.id
_entity.type
_entity.pdbx_description
1 polymer ?
#
loop_
_entity_poly.entity_id
_entity_poly.type
_entity_poly.pdbx_seq_one_letter_code
_entity_poly.pdbx_strand_id
1 'polypeptide(L)'
;VIQNYIMQLSDAGTESLSEWLKESILPYMNMVLTGLSDSMINVAGIFMDLFIGLVVAIYLLYGRRKFKKQGKLLLYSLFKERWADKIVEEIRFADRVFSGFIGGKLLDSAIIGGICYIGMTIMGLPYAILISVIVGVTNIIPFFGPYIGAIPSASPMSCLMFVIFIVILQQVDGNIIGPKILGSSTGLSGIWVLFSILLFGGLFGFVGMLIGVPVFAVIYDLIRQLI
;
A
#
# COMPACT_ATOMS: atom_id res chain seq x y z
N VAL A 1 17.27 -65.63 10.65
CA VAL A 1 15.85 -65.28 10.83
C VAL A 1 15.74 -63.85 11.37
N ILE A 2 16.43 -63.47 12.44
CA ILE A 2 16.35 -62.15 13.08
C ILE A 2 16.87 -61.05 12.16
N GLN A 3 17.98 -61.27 11.43
CA GLN A 3 18.55 -60.32 10.49
C GLN A 3 17.59 -59.99 9.31
N ASN A 4 16.89 -61.01 8.80
CA ASN A 4 15.89 -60.77 7.74
C ASN A 4 14.65 -60.00 8.24
N TYR A 5 14.30 -60.17 9.51
CA TYR A 5 13.19 -59.43 10.12
C TYR A 5 13.52 -57.94 10.35
N ILE A 6 14.79 -57.67 10.76
CA ILE A 6 15.29 -56.30 10.94
C ILE A 6 15.43 -55.58 9.59
N MET A 7 15.88 -56.27 8.53
CA MET A 7 15.90 -55.67 7.18
C MET A 7 14.48 -55.35 6.66
N GLN A 8 13.54 -56.29 6.83
CA GLN A 8 12.15 -56.02 6.41
C GLN A 8 11.49 -54.86 7.17
N LEU A 9 11.75 -54.69 8.47
CA LEU A 9 11.27 -53.58 9.25
C LEU A 9 11.95 -52.23 8.84
N SER A 10 13.21 -52.29 8.51
CA SER A 10 14.01 -51.13 7.99
C SER A 10 13.48 -50.69 6.62
N ASP A 11 13.26 -51.63 5.71
CA ASP A 11 12.77 -51.32 4.35
C ASP A 11 11.32 -50.81 4.36
N ALA A 12 10.45 -51.45 5.16
CA ALA A 12 9.06 -50.99 5.33
C ALA A 12 8.95 -49.59 5.98
N GLY A 13 9.86 -49.27 6.92
CA GLY A 13 9.96 -47.96 7.55
C GLY A 13 10.43 -46.88 6.60
N THR A 14 11.40 -47.19 5.74
CA THR A 14 11.94 -46.25 4.76
C THR A 14 10.98 -46.02 3.58
N GLU A 15 10.26 -47.04 3.12
CA GLU A 15 9.20 -46.90 2.10
C GLU A 15 8.04 -46.03 2.60
N SER A 16 7.52 -46.33 3.79
CA SER A 16 6.42 -45.52 4.36
C SER A 16 6.82 -44.06 4.63
N LEU A 17 8.09 -43.84 5.07
CA LEU A 17 8.57 -42.47 5.26
C LEU A 17 8.76 -41.73 3.93
N SER A 18 9.24 -42.43 2.89
CA SER A 18 9.42 -41.83 1.57
C SER A 18 8.09 -41.53 0.87
N GLU A 19 7.09 -42.38 1.05
CA GLU A 19 5.74 -42.12 0.56
C GLU A 19 5.07 -40.96 1.30
N TRP A 20 5.18 -40.92 2.62
CA TRP A 20 4.69 -39.80 3.41
C TRP A 20 5.36 -38.47 3.05
N LEU A 21 6.66 -38.46 2.83
CA LEU A 21 7.40 -37.29 2.34
C LEU A 21 6.93 -36.83 0.95
N LYS A 22 6.69 -37.78 0.04
CA LYS A 22 6.18 -37.49 -1.31
C LYS A 22 4.74 -36.97 -1.30
N GLU A 23 3.88 -37.53 -0.48
CA GLU A 23 2.46 -37.13 -0.43
C GLU A 23 2.21 -35.90 0.43
N SER A 24 2.94 -35.74 1.54
CA SER A 24 2.66 -34.68 2.50
C SER A 24 3.56 -33.47 2.40
N ILE A 25 4.83 -33.62 2.03
CA ILE A 25 5.81 -32.52 2.08
C ILE A 25 6.15 -31.97 0.69
N LEU A 26 6.34 -32.83 -0.31
CA LEU A 26 6.71 -32.37 -1.67
C LEU A 26 5.69 -31.43 -2.31
N PRO A 27 4.36 -31.63 -2.19
CA PRO A 27 3.38 -30.69 -2.72
C PRO A 27 3.50 -29.32 -2.08
N TYR A 28 3.72 -29.25 -0.76
CA TYR A 28 3.92 -27.95 -0.06
C TYR A 28 5.24 -27.28 -0.44
N MET A 29 6.31 -28.03 -0.60
CA MET A 29 7.58 -27.50 -1.07
C MET A 29 7.47 -26.96 -2.50
N ASN A 30 6.80 -27.68 -3.40
CA ASN A 30 6.55 -27.20 -4.75
C ASN A 30 5.65 -25.96 -4.76
N MET A 31 4.62 -25.91 -3.93
CA MET A 31 3.76 -24.75 -3.78
C MET A 31 4.52 -23.53 -3.26
N VAL A 32 5.44 -23.72 -2.30
CA VAL A 32 6.31 -22.64 -1.80
C VAL A 32 7.31 -22.19 -2.86
N LEU A 33 7.94 -23.13 -3.57
CA LEU A 33 8.92 -22.81 -4.61
C LEU A 33 8.27 -22.11 -5.81
N THR A 34 7.10 -22.57 -6.28
CA THR A 34 6.35 -21.90 -7.35
C THR A 34 5.84 -20.55 -6.90
N GLY A 35 5.27 -20.46 -5.68
CA GLY A 35 4.84 -19.20 -5.11
C GLY A 35 5.98 -18.17 -4.94
N LEU A 36 7.17 -18.60 -4.56
CA LEU A 36 8.34 -17.74 -4.50
C LEU A 36 8.80 -17.29 -5.90
N SER A 37 8.80 -18.18 -6.89
CA SER A 37 9.16 -17.85 -8.28
C SER A 37 8.18 -16.87 -8.88
N ASP A 38 6.88 -17.09 -8.73
CA ASP A 38 5.84 -16.18 -9.21
C ASP A 38 5.90 -14.83 -8.49
N SER A 39 6.21 -14.82 -7.20
CA SER A 39 6.41 -13.60 -6.43
C SER A 39 7.63 -12.82 -6.90
N MET A 40 8.74 -13.48 -7.22
CA MET A 40 9.94 -12.81 -7.74
C MET A 40 9.72 -12.21 -9.12
N ILE A 41 9.00 -12.91 -10.01
CA ILE A 41 8.65 -12.39 -11.34
C ILE A 41 7.71 -11.18 -11.20
N ASN A 42 6.73 -11.25 -10.31
CA ASN A 42 5.83 -10.14 -10.02
C ASN A 42 6.57 -8.93 -9.44
N VAL A 43 7.51 -9.15 -8.53
CA VAL A 43 8.34 -8.07 -7.97
C VAL A 43 9.20 -7.41 -9.05
N ALA A 44 9.83 -8.19 -9.93
CA ALA A 44 10.58 -7.64 -11.07
C ALA A 44 9.68 -6.83 -12.02
N GLY A 45 8.45 -7.30 -12.27
CA GLY A 45 7.44 -6.56 -13.02
C GLY A 45 7.10 -5.22 -12.38
N ILE A 46 6.83 -5.20 -11.08
CA ILE A 46 6.54 -3.97 -10.31
C ILE A 46 7.70 -2.97 -10.42
N PHE A 47 8.96 -3.42 -10.29
CA PHE A 47 10.11 -2.54 -10.47
C PHE A 47 10.23 -1.98 -11.89
N MET A 48 9.95 -2.80 -12.90
CA MET A 48 9.96 -2.35 -14.30
C MET A 48 8.86 -1.32 -14.55
N ASP A 49 7.64 -1.57 -14.07
CA ASP A 49 6.50 -0.63 -14.19
C ASP A 49 6.78 0.69 -13.45
N LEU A 50 7.38 0.61 -12.26
CA LEU A 50 7.80 1.78 -11.49
C LEU A 50 8.87 2.58 -12.25
N PHE A 51 9.84 1.90 -12.84
CA PHE A 51 10.90 2.55 -13.62
C PHE A 51 10.32 3.23 -14.87
N ILE A 52 9.49 2.54 -15.63
CA ILE A 52 8.82 3.11 -16.80
C ILE A 52 7.95 4.30 -16.37
N GLY A 53 7.17 4.15 -15.29
CA GLY A 53 6.34 5.21 -14.73
C GLY A 53 7.17 6.44 -14.32
N LEU A 54 8.33 6.22 -13.70
CA LEU A 54 9.25 7.30 -13.32
C LEU A 54 9.80 8.04 -14.55
N VAL A 55 10.23 7.32 -15.59
CA VAL A 55 10.72 7.92 -16.84
C VAL A 55 9.64 8.76 -17.50
N VAL A 56 8.41 8.22 -17.59
CA VAL A 56 7.25 8.93 -18.14
C VAL A 56 6.93 10.17 -17.29
N ALA A 57 6.94 10.06 -15.97
CA ALA A 57 6.70 11.18 -15.06
C ALA A 57 7.73 12.30 -15.24
N ILE A 58 9.01 11.96 -15.32
CA ILE A 58 10.08 12.94 -15.58
C ILE A 58 9.86 13.64 -16.93
N TYR A 59 9.52 12.90 -17.98
CA TYR A 59 9.24 13.46 -19.30
C TYR A 59 8.03 14.42 -19.27
N LEU A 60 6.95 14.02 -18.61
CA LEU A 60 5.75 14.85 -18.47
C LEU A 60 6.03 16.11 -17.64
N LEU A 61 6.80 15.99 -16.55
CA LEU A 61 7.20 17.12 -15.71
C LEU A 61 8.09 18.10 -16.47
N TYR A 62 9.03 17.60 -17.25
CA TYR A 62 9.89 18.43 -18.09
C TYR A 62 9.07 19.20 -19.13
N GLY A 63 8.11 18.54 -19.78
CA GLY A 63 7.22 19.13 -20.79
C GLY A 63 5.98 19.85 -20.23
N ARG A 64 5.79 19.94 -18.90
CA ARG A 64 4.52 20.34 -18.25
C ARG A 64 3.91 21.64 -18.79
N ARG A 65 4.73 22.65 -19.09
CA ARG A 65 4.26 23.94 -19.62
C ARG A 65 3.67 23.79 -21.02
N LYS A 66 4.35 23.01 -21.88
CA LYS A 66 3.93 22.73 -23.25
C LYS A 66 2.63 21.91 -23.28
N PHE A 67 2.57 20.82 -22.50
CA PHE A 67 1.39 19.98 -22.40
C PHE A 67 0.17 20.74 -21.86
N LYS A 68 0.36 21.57 -20.81
CA LYS A 68 -0.71 22.39 -20.25
C LYS A 68 -1.26 23.39 -21.28
N LYS A 69 -0.38 24.02 -22.09
CA LYS A 69 -0.78 24.95 -23.15
C LYS A 69 -1.53 24.23 -24.27
N GLN A 70 -1.02 23.08 -24.72
CA GLN A 70 -1.66 22.28 -25.77
C GLN A 70 -3.00 21.73 -25.33
N GLY A 71 -3.10 21.20 -24.10
CA GLY A 71 -4.36 20.70 -23.53
C GLY A 71 -5.43 21.80 -23.44
N LYS A 72 -5.07 23.01 -23.00
CA LYS A 72 -5.99 24.16 -23.01
C LYS A 72 -6.44 24.49 -24.43
N LEU A 73 -5.50 24.60 -25.37
CA LEU A 73 -5.85 24.93 -26.75
C LEU A 73 -6.83 23.92 -27.35
N LEU A 74 -6.61 22.61 -27.07
CA LEU A 74 -7.50 21.53 -27.50
C LEU A 74 -8.90 21.68 -26.88
N LEU A 75 -8.98 21.96 -25.59
CA LEU A 75 -10.26 22.14 -24.90
C LEU A 75 -11.06 23.32 -25.46
N TYR A 76 -10.42 24.48 -25.68
CA TYR A 76 -11.10 25.66 -26.24
C TYR A 76 -11.42 25.51 -27.74
N SER A 77 -10.77 24.59 -28.47
CA SER A 77 -11.14 24.29 -29.86
C SER A 77 -12.30 23.31 -29.98
N LEU A 78 -12.46 22.40 -29.01
CA LEU A 78 -13.50 21.36 -29.04
C LEU A 78 -14.80 21.77 -28.34
N PHE A 79 -14.71 22.64 -27.33
CA PHE A 79 -15.85 23.02 -26.48
C PHE A 79 -16.08 24.52 -26.56
N LYS A 80 -17.35 24.94 -26.36
CA LYS A 80 -17.68 26.37 -26.16
C LYS A 80 -16.97 26.90 -24.94
N GLU A 81 -16.54 28.14 -24.95
CA GLU A 81 -15.74 28.80 -23.92
C GLU A 81 -16.26 28.54 -22.50
N ARG A 82 -17.56 28.67 -22.28
CA ARG A 82 -18.20 28.41 -20.98
C ARG A 82 -17.95 26.98 -20.45
N TRP A 83 -17.95 25.97 -21.33
CA TRP A 83 -17.70 24.58 -20.94
C TRP A 83 -16.20 24.31 -20.78
N ALA A 84 -15.36 24.88 -21.63
CA ALA A 84 -13.92 24.80 -21.52
C ALA A 84 -13.40 25.38 -20.20
N ASP A 85 -13.95 26.53 -19.76
CA ASP A 85 -13.61 27.14 -18.47
C ASP A 85 -14.00 26.24 -17.29
N LYS A 86 -15.19 25.67 -17.30
CA LYS A 86 -15.61 24.71 -16.25
C LYS A 86 -14.68 23.51 -16.18
N ILE A 87 -14.36 22.90 -17.33
CA ILE A 87 -13.44 21.74 -17.37
C ILE A 87 -12.04 22.12 -16.83
N VAL A 88 -11.54 23.30 -17.18
CA VAL A 88 -10.25 23.79 -16.66
C VAL A 88 -10.31 24.02 -15.14
N GLU A 89 -11.43 24.49 -14.61
CA GLU A 89 -11.64 24.67 -13.18
C GLU A 89 -11.63 23.31 -12.43
N GLU A 90 -12.36 22.32 -12.96
CA GLU A 90 -12.38 20.95 -12.41
C GLU A 90 -11.00 20.28 -12.44
N ILE A 91 -10.25 20.43 -13.54
CA ILE A 91 -8.88 19.93 -13.62
C ILE A 91 -8.00 20.59 -12.55
N ARG A 92 -8.16 21.89 -12.29
CA ARG A 92 -7.40 22.57 -11.22
C ARG A 92 -7.82 22.11 -9.84
N PHE A 93 -9.12 21.84 -9.65
CA PHE A 93 -9.62 21.28 -8.41
C PHE A 93 -9.04 19.89 -8.18
N ALA A 94 -9.09 19.00 -9.19
CA ALA A 94 -8.50 17.68 -9.13
C ALA A 94 -6.99 17.75 -8.80
N ASP A 95 -6.23 18.63 -9.46
CA ASP A 95 -4.79 18.83 -9.19
C ASP A 95 -4.52 19.21 -7.73
N ARG A 96 -5.33 20.10 -7.16
CA ARG A 96 -5.23 20.49 -5.74
C ARG A 96 -5.53 19.32 -4.79
N VAL A 97 -6.60 18.58 -5.06
CA VAL A 97 -7.02 17.44 -4.25
C VAL A 97 -5.96 16.34 -4.27
N PHE A 98 -5.48 15.98 -5.47
CA PHE A 98 -4.44 14.96 -5.63
C PHE A 98 -3.12 15.37 -4.98
N SER A 99 -2.65 16.58 -5.25
CA SER A 99 -1.38 17.09 -4.68
C SER A 99 -1.46 17.20 -3.16
N GLY A 100 -2.58 17.71 -2.64
CA GLY A 100 -2.81 17.83 -1.21
C GLY A 100 -2.88 16.48 -0.51
N PHE A 101 -3.61 15.52 -1.10
CA PHE A 101 -3.77 14.18 -0.53
C PHE A 101 -2.46 13.39 -0.55
N ILE A 102 -1.79 13.30 -1.73
CA ILE A 102 -0.56 12.53 -1.86
C ILE A 102 0.57 13.17 -1.03
N GLY A 103 0.73 14.50 -1.11
CA GLY A 103 1.71 15.20 -0.31
C GLY A 103 1.45 15.08 1.19
N GLY A 104 0.18 15.19 1.59
CA GLY A 104 -0.24 14.97 2.97
C GLY A 104 0.05 13.55 3.44
N LYS A 105 -0.25 12.52 2.63
CA LYS A 105 0.01 11.12 2.98
C LYS A 105 1.50 10.79 3.07
N LEU A 106 2.34 11.36 2.22
CA LEU A 106 3.79 11.20 2.31
C LEU A 106 4.33 11.82 3.60
N LEU A 107 3.87 13.02 3.95
CA LEU A 107 4.26 13.68 5.20
C LEU A 107 3.79 12.90 6.42
N ASP A 108 2.53 12.48 6.43
CA ASP A 108 1.91 11.66 7.46
C ASP A 108 2.72 10.37 7.69
N SER A 109 3.01 9.62 6.63
CA SER A 109 3.82 8.40 6.64
C SER A 109 5.23 8.62 7.19
N ALA A 110 5.87 9.73 6.84
CA ALA A 110 7.19 10.09 7.36
C ALA A 110 7.14 10.39 8.87
N ILE A 111 6.11 11.09 9.33
CA ILE A 111 5.90 11.40 10.76
C ILE A 111 5.62 10.12 11.54
N ILE A 112 4.72 9.26 11.06
CA ILE A 112 4.38 7.98 11.71
C ILE A 112 5.60 7.06 11.78
N GLY A 113 6.36 6.94 10.69
CA GLY A 113 7.61 6.19 10.67
C GLY A 113 8.62 6.74 11.70
N GLY A 114 8.76 8.06 11.80
CA GLY A 114 9.63 8.73 12.78
C GLY A 114 9.20 8.48 14.23
N ILE A 115 7.91 8.61 14.53
CA ILE A 115 7.36 8.34 15.88
C ILE A 115 7.54 6.85 16.22
N CYS A 116 7.28 5.96 15.24
CA CYS A 116 7.48 4.53 15.41
C CYS A 116 8.94 4.20 15.75
N TYR A 117 9.90 4.79 15.04
CA TYR A 117 11.32 4.61 15.30
C TYR A 117 11.72 5.05 16.73
N ILE A 118 11.30 6.25 17.13
CA ILE A 118 11.57 6.80 18.46
C ILE A 118 10.95 5.90 19.54
N GLY A 119 9.67 5.53 19.38
CA GLY A 119 8.96 4.68 20.36
C GLY A 119 9.60 3.31 20.52
N MET A 120 9.94 2.63 19.40
CA MET A 120 10.62 1.34 19.44
C MET A 120 12.01 1.42 20.08
N THR A 121 12.74 2.50 19.81
CA THR A 121 14.08 2.72 20.41
C THR A 121 13.98 2.91 21.92
N ILE A 122 13.00 3.69 22.39
CA ILE A 122 12.75 3.91 23.84
C ILE A 122 12.36 2.59 24.53
N MET A 123 11.54 1.76 23.86
CA MET A 123 11.12 0.45 24.37
C MET A 123 12.21 -0.63 24.29
N GLY A 124 13.36 -0.35 23.67
CA GLY A 124 14.44 -1.32 23.50
C GLY A 124 14.06 -2.48 22.57
N LEU A 125 13.13 -2.28 21.64
CA LEU A 125 12.68 -3.32 20.72
C LEU A 125 13.69 -3.55 19.61
N PRO A 126 13.93 -4.82 19.19
CA PRO A 126 14.86 -5.14 18.12
C PRO A 126 14.35 -4.62 16.75
N TYR A 127 15.30 -4.41 15.83
CA TYR A 127 15.00 -4.01 14.44
C TYR A 127 14.21 -2.69 14.29
N ALA A 128 14.35 -1.74 15.23
CA ALA A 128 13.59 -0.52 15.28
C ALA A 128 13.60 0.25 13.94
N ILE A 129 14.76 0.39 13.29
CA ILE A 129 14.87 1.07 11.98
C ILE A 129 14.06 0.33 10.90
N LEU A 130 14.25 -0.97 10.78
CA LEU A 130 13.59 -1.76 9.73
C LEU A 130 12.07 -1.71 9.86
N ILE A 131 11.57 -1.96 11.08
CA ILE A 131 10.12 -1.98 11.34
C ILE A 131 9.52 -0.58 11.17
N SER A 132 10.18 0.47 11.64
CA SER A 132 9.66 1.84 11.50
C SER A 132 9.62 2.29 10.04
N VAL A 133 10.59 1.90 9.22
CA VAL A 133 10.55 2.15 7.76
C VAL A 133 9.40 1.40 7.12
N ILE A 134 9.21 0.11 7.45
CA ILE A 134 8.09 -0.69 6.94
C ILE A 134 6.75 -0.04 7.36
N VAL A 135 6.57 0.31 8.64
CA VAL A 135 5.36 0.97 9.15
C VAL A 135 5.13 2.30 8.42
N GLY A 136 6.16 3.13 8.28
CA GLY A 136 6.05 4.41 7.58
C GLY A 136 5.66 4.23 6.11
N VAL A 137 6.33 3.35 5.37
CA VAL A 137 6.02 3.10 3.95
C VAL A 137 4.61 2.52 3.78
N THR A 138 4.23 1.55 4.60
CA THR A 138 2.90 0.93 4.51
C THR A 138 1.78 1.85 4.98
N ASN A 139 2.07 2.86 5.80
CA ASN A 139 1.11 3.89 6.23
C ASN A 139 0.66 4.83 5.10
N ILE A 140 1.34 4.81 3.94
CA ILE A 140 0.86 5.52 2.74
C ILE A 140 -0.57 5.07 2.40
N ILE A 141 -0.90 3.79 2.61
CA ILE A 141 -2.27 3.31 2.51
C ILE A 141 -2.94 3.45 3.88
N PRO A 142 -4.04 4.21 3.97
CA PRO A 142 -4.79 4.33 5.22
C PRO A 142 -5.18 2.95 5.78
N PHE A 143 -5.01 2.76 7.09
CA PHE A 143 -5.36 1.55 7.85
C PHE A 143 -4.45 0.33 7.70
N PHE A 144 -3.60 0.22 6.68
CA PHE A 144 -2.79 -1.00 6.45
C PHE A 144 -1.41 -1.01 7.12
N GLY A 145 -0.82 0.18 7.36
CA GLY A 145 0.56 0.33 7.81
C GLY A 145 0.98 -0.52 9.02
N PRO A 146 0.22 -0.53 10.11
CA PRO A 146 0.66 -1.15 11.36
C PRO A 146 0.59 -2.66 11.41
N TYR A 147 -0.32 -3.26 10.62
CA TYR A 147 -0.52 -4.72 10.66
C TYR A 147 0.67 -5.51 10.11
N ILE A 148 1.44 -4.91 9.21
CA ILE A 148 2.61 -5.55 8.59
C ILE A 148 3.84 -5.50 9.51
N GLY A 149 3.94 -4.49 10.38
CA GLY A 149 5.06 -4.33 11.31
C GLY A 149 5.06 -5.29 12.51
N ALA A 150 3.97 -6.02 12.76
CA ALA A 150 3.82 -6.86 13.96
C ALA A 150 4.60 -8.20 13.94
N ILE A 151 5.14 -8.58 12.79
CA ILE A 151 5.67 -9.94 12.55
C ILE A 151 7.06 -10.24 13.16
N PRO A 152 8.02 -9.30 13.34
CA PRO A 152 9.39 -9.67 13.70
C PRO A 152 9.75 -9.60 15.19
N SER A 153 8.88 -9.87 16.14
CA SER A 153 9.27 -9.80 17.55
C SER A 153 9.81 -11.13 18.08
N ALA A 154 11.02 -11.07 18.65
CA ALA A 154 11.75 -12.24 19.13
C ALA A 154 11.20 -12.85 20.45
N SER A 155 10.29 -12.18 21.16
CA SER A 155 9.65 -12.70 22.37
C SER A 155 8.16 -12.33 22.44
N PRO A 156 7.30 -13.16 23.09
CA PRO A 156 5.88 -12.86 23.24
C PRO A 156 5.58 -11.52 23.94
N MET A 157 6.41 -11.14 24.90
CA MET A 157 6.26 -9.88 25.65
C MET A 157 6.60 -8.67 24.77
N SER A 158 7.66 -8.74 23.98
CA SER A 158 8.01 -7.69 23.01
C SER A 158 6.95 -7.52 21.94
N CYS A 159 6.35 -8.63 21.48
CA CYS A 159 5.23 -8.61 20.55
C CYS A 159 4.01 -7.87 21.14
N LEU A 160 3.64 -8.20 22.38
CA LEU A 160 2.52 -7.55 23.07
C LEU A 160 2.76 -6.04 23.25
N MET A 161 3.95 -5.66 23.69
CA MET A 161 4.32 -4.25 23.86
C MET A 161 4.27 -3.50 22.52
N PHE A 162 4.78 -4.11 21.46
CA PHE A 162 4.72 -3.54 20.11
C PHE A 162 3.28 -3.36 19.62
N VAL A 163 2.42 -4.37 19.78
CA VAL A 163 1.02 -4.30 19.36
C VAL A 163 0.28 -3.17 20.10
N ILE A 164 0.45 -3.08 21.43
CA ILE A 164 -0.15 -1.99 22.23
C ILE A 164 0.34 -0.62 21.72
N PHE A 165 1.64 -0.48 21.52
CA PHE A 165 2.23 0.76 21.01
C PHE A 165 1.68 1.14 19.62
N ILE A 166 1.60 0.19 18.71
CA ILE A 166 1.05 0.43 17.36
C ILE A 166 -0.43 0.81 17.41
N VAL A 167 -1.23 0.19 18.28
CA VAL A 167 -2.64 0.58 18.44
C VAL A 167 -2.75 2.02 18.95
N ILE A 168 -1.93 2.41 19.93
CA ILE A 168 -1.88 3.80 20.41
C ILE A 168 -1.45 4.75 19.28
N LEU A 169 -0.40 4.40 18.55
CA LEU A 169 0.11 5.20 17.43
C LEU A 169 -0.97 5.40 16.36
N GLN A 170 -1.76 4.35 16.06
CA GLN A 170 -2.89 4.45 15.12
C GLN A 170 -4.02 5.35 15.64
N GLN A 171 -4.30 5.33 16.94
CA GLN A 171 -5.28 6.26 17.51
C GLN A 171 -4.81 7.72 17.41
N VAL A 172 -3.52 7.95 17.61
CA VAL A 172 -2.91 9.29 17.44
C VAL A 172 -2.94 9.70 15.96
N ASP A 173 -2.61 8.79 15.06
CA ASP A 173 -2.69 9.04 13.61
C ASP A 173 -4.12 9.38 13.17
N GLY A 174 -5.07 8.49 13.43
CA GLY A 174 -6.45 8.64 12.97
C GLY A 174 -7.20 9.83 13.58
N ASN A 175 -6.88 10.23 14.82
CA ASN A 175 -7.63 11.29 15.52
C ASN A 175 -6.90 12.65 15.57
N ILE A 176 -5.58 12.67 15.41
CA ILE A 176 -4.79 13.90 15.57
C ILE A 176 -3.98 14.23 14.31
N ILE A 177 -3.12 13.30 13.86
CA ILE A 177 -2.15 13.58 12.79
C ILE A 177 -2.87 13.61 11.44
N GLY A 178 -3.62 12.57 11.11
CA GLY A 178 -4.37 12.46 9.87
C GLY A 178 -5.31 13.63 9.62
N PRO A 179 -6.22 14.00 10.55
CA PRO A 179 -7.09 15.16 10.40
C PRO A 179 -6.34 16.48 10.22
N LYS A 180 -5.21 16.67 10.91
CA LYS A 180 -4.40 17.89 10.78
C LYS A 180 -3.69 18.00 9.44
N ILE A 181 -3.21 16.88 8.90
CA ILE A 181 -2.43 16.86 7.65
C ILE A 181 -3.34 16.75 6.43
N LEU A 182 -4.35 15.86 6.48
CA LEU A 182 -5.22 15.51 5.36
C LEU A 182 -6.56 16.26 5.38
N GLY A 183 -6.99 16.75 6.54
CA GLY A 183 -8.36 17.13 6.84
C GLY A 183 -9.00 18.21 5.98
N SER A 184 -8.23 18.99 5.22
CA SER A 184 -8.76 19.98 4.28
C SER A 184 -8.59 19.60 2.80
N SER A 185 -7.85 18.54 2.52
CA SER A 185 -7.41 18.25 1.15
C SER A 185 -8.49 17.61 0.28
N THR A 186 -9.38 16.82 0.86
CA THR A 186 -10.40 16.06 0.10
C THR A 186 -11.83 16.53 0.33
N GLY A 187 -12.11 17.20 1.47
CA GLY A 187 -13.46 17.59 1.86
C GLY A 187 -14.43 16.44 2.12
N LEU A 188 -13.96 15.19 2.12
CA LEU A 188 -14.77 14.01 2.35
C LEU A 188 -14.89 13.67 3.84
N SER A 189 -16.06 13.16 4.27
CA SER A 189 -16.18 12.55 5.59
C SER A 189 -15.50 11.18 5.65
N GLY A 190 -15.12 10.72 6.85
CA GLY A 190 -14.40 9.45 7.05
C GLY A 190 -15.09 8.23 6.42
N ILE A 191 -16.43 8.20 6.39
CA ILE A 191 -17.22 7.13 5.75
C ILE A 191 -16.95 7.09 4.24
N TRP A 192 -16.93 8.26 3.58
CA TRP A 192 -16.65 8.33 2.14
C TRP A 192 -15.20 7.99 1.81
N VAL A 193 -14.27 8.31 2.70
CA VAL A 193 -12.87 7.89 2.57
C VAL A 193 -12.77 6.36 2.63
N LEU A 194 -13.39 5.72 3.64
CA LEU A 194 -13.41 4.26 3.74
C LEU A 194 -14.08 3.60 2.53
N PHE A 195 -15.24 4.13 2.12
CA PHE A 195 -15.96 3.62 0.95
C PHE A 195 -15.09 3.70 -0.32
N SER A 196 -14.40 4.82 -0.53
CA SER A 196 -13.54 5.00 -1.70
C SER A 196 -12.36 4.02 -1.72
N ILE A 197 -11.73 3.76 -0.56
CA ILE A 197 -10.65 2.79 -0.44
C ILE A 197 -11.14 1.38 -0.78
N LEU A 198 -12.29 0.97 -0.24
CA LEU A 198 -12.87 -0.35 -0.51
C LEU A 198 -13.28 -0.50 -1.97
N LEU A 199 -13.96 0.51 -2.53
CA LEU A 199 -14.43 0.49 -3.92
C LEU A 199 -13.26 0.43 -4.91
N PHE A 200 -12.35 1.38 -4.82
CA PHE A 200 -11.23 1.45 -5.75
C PHE A 200 -10.17 0.40 -5.46
N GLY A 201 -10.02 -0.02 -4.22
CA GLY A 201 -9.18 -1.16 -3.84
C GLY A 201 -9.68 -2.47 -4.45
N GLY A 202 -10.99 -2.70 -4.45
CA GLY A 202 -11.59 -3.86 -5.09
C GLY A 202 -11.47 -3.85 -6.62
N LEU A 203 -11.51 -2.67 -7.24
CA LEU A 203 -11.43 -2.53 -8.72
C LEU A 203 -10.00 -2.53 -9.25
N PHE A 204 -9.08 -1.84 -8.58
CA PHE A 204 -7.73 -1.55 -9.07
C PHE A 204 -6.63 -1.99 -8.09
N GLY A 205 -6.95 -2.79 -7.09
CA GLY A 205 -5.99 -3.31 -6.10
C GLY A 205 -5.28 -2.21 -5.32
N PHE A 206 -3.99 -2.41 -5.05
CA PHE A 206 -3.15 -1.50 -4.26
C PHE A 206 -3.14 -0.05 -4.78
N VAL A 207 -3.00 0.13 -6.08
CA VAL A 207 -3.01 1.46 -6.71
C VAL A 207 -4.36 2.14 -6.51
N GLY A 208 -5.45 1.37 -6.62
CA GLY A 208 -6.80 1.86 -6.36
C GLY A 208 -7.00 2.33 -4.91
N MET A 209 -6.44 1.64 -3.93
CA MET A 209 -6.50 2.08 -2.52
C MET A 209 -5.79 3.43 -2.32
N LEU A 210 -4.67 3.65 -3.01
CA LEU A 210 -3.88 4.86 -2.87
C LEU A 210 -4.55 6.08 -3.53
N ILE A 211 -5.02 5.91 -4.78
CA ILE A 211 -5.58 7.03 -5.56
C ILE A 211 -7.10 7.14 -5.46
N GLY A 212 -7.77 6.15 -4.88
CA GLY A 212 -9.23 6.08 -4.80
C GLY A 212 -9.84 7.24 -4.05
N VAL A 213 -9.23 7.67 -2.96
CA VAL A 213 -9.73 8.80 -2.15
C VAL A 213 -9.76 10.10 -2.95
N PRO A 214 -8.68 10.57 -3.59
CA PRO A 214 -8.73 11.78 -4.40
C PRO A 214 -9.61 11.64 -5.65
N VAL A 215 -9.65 10.47 -6.28
CA VAL A 215 -10.57 10.22 -7.41
C VAL A 215 -12.03 10.37 -6.97
N PHE A 216 -12.38 9.74 -5.85
CA PHE A 216 -13.74 9.83 -5.31
C PHE A 216 -14.10 11.24 -4.89
N ALA A 217 -13.16 12.01 -4.34
CA ALA A 217 -13.40 13.40 -3.96
C ALA A 217 -13.77 14.26 -5.18
N VAL A 218 -13.08 14.08 -6.29
CA VAL A 218 -13.38 14.79 -7.55
C VAL A 218 -14.75 14.37 -8.09
N ILE A 219 -15.06 13.07 -8.11
CA ILE A 219 -16.36 12.56 -8.56
C ILE A 219 -17.50 13.11 -7.66
N TYR A 220 -17.29 13.11 -6.35
CA TYR A 220 -18.27 13.63 -5.38
C TYR A 220 -18.54 15.11 -5.58
N ASP A 221 -17.50 15.91 -5.82
CA ASP A 221 -17.65 17.34 -6.09
C ASP A 221 -18.40 17.61 -7.40
N LEU A 222 -18.07 16.87 -8.46
CA LEU A 222 -18.80 16.95 -9.74
C LEU A 222 -20.30 16.64 -9.57
N ILE A 223 -20.64 15.59 -8.83
CA ILE A 223 -22.04 15.23 -8.56
C ILE A 223 -22.73 16.36 -7.76
N ARG A 224 -22.06 16.91 -6.76
CA ARG A 224 -22.59 18.00 -5.93
C ARG A 224 -22.85 19.28 -6.73
N GLN A 225 -22.08 19.54 -7.76
CA GLN A 225 -22.29 20.71 -8.64
C GLN A 225 -23.43 20.53 -9.65
N LEU A 226 -23.88 19.27 -9.87
CA LEU A 226 -24.97 18.95 -10.79
C LEU A 226 -26.35 18.99 -10.11
N ILE A 227 -26.39 18.91 -8.78
CA ILE A 227 -27.60 18.97 -7.94
C ILE A 227 -27.83 20.40 -7.43
#